data_0e8c8d353ad56706deef148818462bcd
#
_entry.id   0e8c8d353ad56706deef148818462bcd
#
_cell.length_a   1.000
_cell.length_b   1.000
_cell.length_c   1.000
_cell.angle_alpha   90.00
_cell.angle_beta   90.00
_cell.angle_gamma   90.00
#
_symmetry.space_group_name_H-M   'P 1'
#
loop_
_entity.id
_entity.type
_entity.pdbx_description
1 polymer ?
#
loop_
_entity_poly.entity_id
_entity_poly.type
_entity_poly.pdbx_seq_one_letter_code
_entity_poly.pdbx_strand_id
1 'polypeptide(L)'
;MKKFATLVLAGSAALFSLGAFAAPVCTKVPQSQWMPQQTLKDRLVKQGYTIDKFLVSGTCYEIYGKNKAGRLVEIYFDPTDGHVVKQRIK
;
A
#
# COMPACT_ATOMS: atom_id res chain seq x y z
N MET A 1 16.41 -24.13 -32.23
CA MET A 1 16.28 -23.86 -31.79
C MET A 1 15.88 -23.46 -30.86
N LYS A 2 15.74 -23.54 -30.59
CA LYS A 2 15.44 -23.33 -29.85
C LYS A 2 15.51 -22.59 -29.05
N LYS A 3 15.51 -22.23 -28.59
CA LYS A 3 15.63 -21.71 -27.81
C LYS A 3 15.20 -20.64 -27.42
N PHE A 4 15.10 -20.20 -27.39
CA PHE A 4 14.67 -19.25 -27.20
C PHE A 4 13.76 -18.85 -26.46
N ALA A 5 13.51 -18.83 -26.34
CA ALA A 5 12.31 -18.63 -25.82
C ALA A 5 12.38 -18.17 -24.51
N THR A 6 13.15 -18.46 -23.96
CA THR A 6 13.27 -18.21 -22.72
C THR A 6 13.23 -16.90 -22.28
N LEU A 7 13.74 -16.13 -22.83
CA LEU A 7 13.79 -14.92 -22.41
C LEU A 7 12.73 -14.23 -21.93
N VAL A 8 11.79 -14.39 -22.36
CA VAL A 8 10.67 -13.76 -22.00
C VAL A 8 10.43 -13.62 -20.61
N LEU A 9 10.64 -14.55 -19.90
CA LEU A 9 10.31 -14.57 -18.59
C LEU A 9 10.95 -13.54 -17.81
N ALA A 10 12.05 -13.24 -18.14
CA ALA A 10 12.77 -12.34 -17.38
C ALA A 10 12.07 -11.03 -17.29
N GLY A 11 11.42 -10.68 -18.29
CA GLY A 11 10.74 -9.42 -18.30
C GLY A 11 9.69 -9.31 -17.26
N SER A 12 9.01 -10.34 -17.02
CA SER A 12 7.95 -10.32 -16.07
C SER A 12 8.45 -10.07 -14.71
N ALA A 13 9.52 -10.65 -14.40
CA ALA A 13 10.06 -10.51 -13.08
C ALA A 13 10.42 -9.07 -12.83
N ALA A 14 10.98 -8.44 -13.78
CA ALA A 14 11.36 -7.07 -13.61
C ALA A 14 10.19 -6.18 -13.32
N LEU A 15 9.11 -6.40 -13.99
CA LEU A 15 7.97 -5.60 -13.80
C LEU A 15 7.45 -5.70 -12.39
N PHE A 16 7.44 -6.88 -11.90
CA PHE A 16 6.88 -7.13 -10.63
C PHE A 16 7.62 -6.37 -9.54
N SER A 17 8.91 -6.29 -9.62
CA SER A 17 9.66 -5.70 -8.57
C SER A 17 9.59 -4.18 -8.55
N LEU A 18 9.15 -3.56 -9.60
CA LEU A 18 9.12 -2.12 -9.66
C LEU A 18 8.03 -1.47 -8.84
N GLY A 19 7.07 -2.20 -8.44
CA GLY A 19 5.91 -1.61 -7.85
C GLY A 19 5.98 -1.35 -6.37
N ALA A 20 6.93 -1.92 -5.68
CA ALA A 20 6.85 -1.90 -4.24
C ALA A 20 8.02 -1.19 -3.59
N PHE A 21 7.82 -0.68 -2.41
CA PHE A 21 8.91 -0.23 -1.57
C PHE A 21 8.67 -0.74 -0.16
N ALA A 22 9.72 -0.75 0.64
CA ALA A 22 9.65 -1.29 1.99
C ALA A 22 8.77 -0.41 2.86
N ALA A 23 8.04 -1.03 3.76
CA ALA A 23 7.23 -0.31 4.72
C ALA A 23 8.12 0.52 5.64
N PRO A 24 7.75 1.74 5.92
CA PRO A 24 8.46 2.55 6.90
C PRO A 24 8.11 2.09 8.30
N VAL A 25 8.76 2.64 9.31
CA VAL A 25 8.33 2.47 10.68
C VAL A 25 7.28 3.55 10.93
N CYS A 26 6.03 3.14 11.13
CA CYS A 26 4.93 4.07 11.32
C CYS A 26 4.66 4.40 12.79
N THR A 27 4.87 3.44 13.67
CA THR A 27 4.63 3.65 15.09
C THR A 27 5.41 2.63 15.91
N LYS A 28 5.62 2.91 17.18
CA LYS A 28 6.17 1.95 18.13
C LYS A 28 5.10 1.45 19.10
N VAL A 29 3.88 1.90 18.92
CA VAL A 29 2.78 1.50 19.77
C VAL A 29 2.36 0.07 19.41
N PRO A 30 2.12 -0.80 20.39
CA PRO A 30 1.70 -2.19 20.11
C PRO A 30 0.41 -2.23 19.32
N GLN A 31 0.29 -3.22 18.45
CA GLN A 31 -0.85 -3.36 17.57
C GLN A 31 -2.19 -3.40 18.30
N SER A 32 -2.19 -3.93 19.52
CA SER A 32 -3.40 -3.98 20.32
C SER A 32 -3.97 -2.59 20.66
N GLN A 33 -3.18 -1.56 20.48
CA GLN A 33 -3.60 -0.18 20.78
C GLN A 33 -3.83 0.64 19.51
N TRP A 34 -3.80 0.03 18.36
CA TRP A 34 -4.07 0.74 17.10
C TRP A 34 -5.56 1.00 16.96
N MET A 35 -5.90 2.00 16.16
CA MET A 35 -7.31 2.21 15.85
C MET A 35 -7.84 1.01 15.07
N PRO A 36 -9.13 0.70 15.19
CA PRO A 36 -9.72 -0.38 14.40
C PRO A 36 -9.55 -0.08 12.91
N GLN A 37 -9.27 -1.11 12.13
CA GLN A 37 -9.11 -0.96 10.69
C GLN A 37 -10.32 -0.29 10.06
N GLN A 38 -11.51 -0.67 10.49
CA GLN A 38 -12.73 -0.12 9.92
C GLN A 38 -12.84 1.39 10.14
N THR A 39 -12.31 1.89 11.25
CA THR A 39 -12.31 3.31 11.53
C THR A 39 -11.50 4.07 10.47
N LEU A 40 -10.32 3.57 10.14
CA LEU A 40 -9.52 4.21 9.12
C LEU A 40 -10.13 4.06 7.74
N LYS A 41 -10.66 2.88 7.42
CA LYS A 41 -11.30 2.66 6.13
C LYS A 41 -12.44 3.65 5.91
N ASP A 42 -13.30 3.80 6.91
CA ASP A 42 -14.43 4.70 6.79
C ASP A 42 -13.99 6.14 6.61
N ARG A 43 -12.96 6.54 7.32
CA ARG A 43 -12.42 7.89 7.19
C ARG A 43 -11.89 8.12 5.78
N LEU A 44 -11.15 7.17 5.24
CA LEU A 44 -10.56 7.30 3.92
C LEU A 44 -11.62 7.35 2.82
N VAL A 45 -12.65 6.53 2.94
CA VAL A 45 -13.74 6.55 1.97
C VAL A 45 -14.43 7.90 2.00
N LYS A 46 -14.65 8.48 3.16
CA LYS A 46 -15.26 9.80 3.26
C LYS A 46 -14.37 10.88 2.65
N GLN A 47 -13.07 10.68 2.66
CA GLN A 47 -12.13 11.61 2.06
C GLN A 47 -12.01 11.44 0.55
N GLY A 48 -12.69 10.47 -0.03
CA GLY A 48 -12.71 10.27 -1.47
C GLY A 48 -11.79 9.16 -1.98
N TYR A 49 -11.18 8.41 -1.10
CA TYR A 49 -10.34 7.29 -1.53
C TYR A 49 -11.20 6.08 -1.91
N THR A 50 -10.74 5.34 -2.90
CA THR A 50 -11.25 4.00 -3.21
C THR A 50 -10.19 3.03 -2.72
N ILE A 51 -10.57 2.10 -1.85
CA ILE A 51 -9.63 1.16 -1.26
C ILE A 51 -9.79 -0.18 -1.96
N ASP A 52 -8.74 -0.61 -2.67
CA ASP A 52 -8.74 -1.90 -3.32
C ASP A 52 -8.19 -2.97 -2.38
N LYS A 53 -7.24 -2.60 -1.53
CA LYS A 53 -6.63 -3.52 -0.60
C LYS A 53 -6.21 -2.78 0.65
N PHE A 54 -6.50 -3.34 1.82
CA PHE A 54 -6.09 -2.79 3.10
C PHE A 54 -5.33 -3.86 3.87
N LEU A 55 -4.14 -3.53 4.32
CA LEU A 55 -3.32 -4.51 5.03
C LEU A 55 -2.58 -3.92 6.20
N VAL A 56 -2.09 -4.80 7.04
CA VAL A 56 -1.11 -4.47 8.06
C VAL A 56 0.25 -4.75 7.45
N SER A 57 1.11 -3.77 7.40
CA SER A 57 2.43 -3.90 6.83
C SER A 57 3.45 -3.40 7.85
N GLY A 58 4.12 -4.33 8.52
CA GLY A 58 5.03 -4.00 9.60
C GLY A 58 4.30 -3.25 10.71
N THR A 59 4.69 -2.02 10.97
CA THR A 59 4.06 -1.20 12.00
C THR A 59 3.06 -0.20 11.43
N CYS A 60 2.59 -0.44 10.22
CA CYS A 60 1.73 0.49 9.50
C CYS A 60 0.42 -0.16 9.09
N TYR A 61 -0.60 0.67 8.87
CA TYR A 61 -1.68 0.29 7.97
C TYR A 61 -1.28 0.74 6.58
N GLU A 62 -1.62 -0.05 5.59
CA GLU A 62 -1.29 0.26 4.20
C GLU A 62 -2.49 0.06 3.31
N ILE A 63 -2.66 0.94 2.32
CA ILE A 63 -3.67 0.73 1.30
C ILE A 63 -3.04 0.75 -0.08
N TYR A 64 -3.71 0.00 -0.98
CA TYR A 64 -3.56 0.15 -2.41
C TYR A 64 -4.93 0.58 -2.90
N GLY A 65 -5.00 1.57 -3.74
CA GLY A 65 -6.28 2.04 -4.24
C GLY A 65 -6.13 3.28 -5.10
N LYS A 66 -7.13 4.17 -5.03
CA LYS A 66 -7.12 5.41 -5.80
C LYS A 66 -7.45 6.57 -4.88
N ASN A 67 -6.85 7.71 -5.16
CA ASN A 67 -7.18 8.92 -4.44
C ASN A 67 -8.42 9.58 -5.07
N LYS A 68 -8.81 10.73 -4.52
CA LYS A 68 -10.00 11.45 -4.97
C LYS A 68 -9.91 11.86 -6.44
N ALA A 69 -8.71 12.06 -6.95
CA ALA A 69 -8.52 12.40 -8.36
C ALA A 69 -8.50 11.17 -9.28
N GLY A 70 -8.70 9.98 -8.72
CA GLY A 70 -8.72 8.76 -9.51
C GLY A 70 -7.35 8.19 -9.81
N ARG A 71 -6.31 8.68 -9.16
CA ARG A 71 -4.95 8.21 -9.41
C ARG A 71 -4.61 7.05 -8.47
N LEU A 72 -3.87 6.10 -8.98
CA LEU A 72 -3.44 4.95 -8.19
C LEU A 72 -2.49 5.39 -7.09
N VAL A 73 -2.70 4.87 -5.89
CA VAL A 73 -1.87 5.20 -4.73
C VAL A 73 -1.48 3.95 -3.97
N GLU A 74 -0.34 4.04 -3.32
CA GLU A 74 0.09 3.10 -2.30
C GLU A 74 0.46 3.98 -1.11
N ILE A 75 -0.22 3.81 0.01
CA ILE A 75 -0.08 4.71 1.15
C ILE A 75 0.10 3.95 2.45
N TYR A 76 1.08 4.37 3.24
CA TYR A 76 1.30 3.86 4.59
C TYR A 76 0.85 4.89 5.60
N PHE A 77 0.08 4.44 6.59
CA PHE A 77 -0.47 5.30 7.64
C PHE A 77 0.03 4.88 9.00
N ASP A 78 0.17 5.87 9.89
CA ASP A 78 0.37 5.58 11.30
C ASP A 78 -0.96 5.01 11.83
N PRO A 79 -0.98 3.79 12.35
CA PRO A 79 -2.23 3.17 12.75
C PRO A 79 -2.81 3.69 14.06
N THR A 80 -2.13 4.61 14.72
CA THR A 80 -2.65 5.17 15.98
C THR A 80 -3.54 6.38 15.73
N ASP A 81 -3.26 7.16 14.69
CA ASP A 81 -4.07 8.35 14.39
C ASP A 81 -4.48 8.45 12.92
N GLY A 82 -3.93 7.61 12.08
CA GLY A 82 -4.31 7.57 10.66
C GLY A 82 -3.63 8.59 9.77
N HIS A 83 -2.57 9.27 10.25
CA HIS A 83 -1.91 10.21 9.34
C HIS A 83 -1.01 9.46 8.35
N VAL A 84 -0.79 10.06 7.20
CA VAL A 84 0.05 9.49 6.15
C VAL A 84 1.52 9.59 6.56
N VAL A 85 2.23 8.47 6.53
CA VAL A 85 3.67 8.42 6.81
C VAL A 85 4.45 8.41 5.51
N LYS A 86 3.97 7.67 4.51
CA LYS A 86 4.65 7.56 3.23
C LYS A 86 3.64 7.23 2.17
N GLN A 87 3.77 7.82 1.00
CA GLN A 87 2.86 7.48 -0.09
C GLN A 87 3.54 7.56 -1.44
N ARG A 88 2.99 6.82 -2.37
CA ARG A 88 3.39 6.85 -3.77
C ARG A 88 2.12 7.05 -4.59
N ILE A 89 2.16 8.01 -5.50
CA ILE A 89 1.05 8.30 -6.38
C ILE A 89 1.54 8.06 -7.81
N LYS A 90 0.77 7.33 -8.58
CA LYS A 90 1.17 7.00 -9.96
C LYS A 90 0.43 7.78 -11.01
#